data_6f70da0db9fb0e3a5d0629a97bb41afd
#
_entry.id   6f70da0db9fb0e3a5d0629a97bb41afd
#
_cell.length_a   1.000
_cell.length_b   1.000
_cell.length_c   1.000
_cell.angle_alpha   90.00
_cell.angle_beta   90.00
_cell.angle_gamma   90.00
#
_symmetry.space_group_name_H-M   'P 1'
#
loop_
_entity.id
_entity.type
_entity.pdbx_description
1 polymer ?
#
loop_
_entity_poly.entity_id
_entity_poly.type
_entity_poly.pdbx_seq_one_letter_code
_entity_poly.pdbx_strand_id
1 'polypeptide(L)'
;MSKFIQIANYQYTSEAYLIKGKLESEGVEVFLQNENTINTDPLLSNALGGVKLFVHSEDEQKSKHILDSIPKYSVNDKGESLSCPNCGSQYVNMVTTIRDIKSFLAFIYALFTLSMPIFAKQRYKCQNCKFEFN
;
A
#
# COMPACT_ATOMS: atom_id res chain seq x y z
N MET A 1 -29.10 -1.63 -18.75
CA MET A 1 -27.68 -1.24 -18.98
C MET A 1 -26.99 -1.17 -17.64
N SER A 2 -26.10 -2.12 -17.37
CA SER A 2 -25.31 -2.09 -16.15
C SER A 2 -24.38 -0.88 -16.21
N LYS A 3 -24.53 0.04 -15.27
CA LYS A 3 -23.74 1.25 -15.16
C LYS A 3 -22.49 0.93 -14.33
N PHE A 4 -21.32 1.18 -14.88
CA PHE A 4 -20.08 1.06 -14.13
C PHE A 4 -19.85 2.31 -13.29
N ILE A 5 -19.44 2.13 -12.04
CA ILE A 5 -19.15 3.20 -11.09
C ILE A 5 -17.70 3.06 -10.62
N GLN A 6 -16.99 4.17 -10.61
CA GLN A 6 -15.65 4.23 -10.03
C GLN A 6 -15.75 4.21 -8.50
N ILE A 7 -15.09 3.24 -7.87
CA ILE A 7 -15.08 3.09 -6.40
C ILE A 7 -13.75 3.48 -5.76
N ALA A 8 -12.65 3.39 -6.49
CA ALA A 8 -11.33 3.74 -5.99
C ALA A 8 -10.39 4.15 -7.13
N ASN A 9 -9.26 4.76 -6.77
CA ASN A 9 -8.12 4.98 -7.65
C ASN A 9 -6.82 4.72 -6.88
N TYR A 10 -5.84 4.17 -7.57
CA TYR A 10 -4.54 3.81 -7.00
C TYR A 10 -3.42 4.39 -7.84
N GLN A 11 -2.37 4.85 -7.19
CA GLN A 11 -1.24 5.43 -7.91
C GLN A 11 -0.41 4.36 -8.64
N TYR A 12 -0.34 3.17 -8.07
CA TYR A 12 0.42 2.04 -8.61
C TYR A 12 -0.51 0.92 -9.07
N THR A 13 -0.17 0.33 -10.21
CA THR A 13 -0.93 -0.79 -10.78
C THR A 13 -0.90 -2.01 -9.88
N SER A 14 0.20 -2.25 -9.16
CA SER A 14 0.32 -3.36 -8.21
C SER A 14 -0.73 -3.30 -7.10
N GLU A 15 -1.00 -2.11 -6.55
CA GLU A 15 -2.05 -1.91 -5.54
C GLU A 15 -3.43 -2.19 -6.13
N ALA A 16 -3.70 -1.66 -7.33
CA ALA A 16 -4.97 -1.88 -8.02
C ALA A 16 -5.23 -3.38 -8.29
N TYR A 17 -4.22 -4.15 -8.69
CA TYR A 17 -4.34 -5.59 -8.91
C TYR A 17 -4.59 -6.38 -7.62
N LEU A 18 -3.95 -6.02 -6.50
CA LEU A 18 -4.22 -6.65 -5.21
C LEU A 18 -5.69 -6.46 -4.79
N ILE A 19 -6.19 -5.25 -4.91
CA ILE A 19 -7.57 -4.91 -4.58
C ILE A 19 -8.56 -5.58 -5.55
N LYS A 20 -8.25 -5.58 -6.84
CA LYS A 20 -9.02 -6.30 -7.85
C LYS A 20 -9.14 -7.77 -7.48
N GLY A 21 -8.02 -8.45 -7.20
CA GLY A 21 -8.02 -9.87 -6.80
C GLY A 21 -8.86 -10.15 -5.55
N LYS A 22 -8.82 -9.25 -4.56
CA LYS A 22 -9.65 -9.37 -3.35
C LYS A 22 -11.14 -9.24 -3.68
N LEU A 23 -11.54 -8.25 -4.45
CA LEU A 23 -12.94 -8.05 -4.85
C LEU A 23 -13.46 -9.21 -5.70
N GLU A 24 -12.66 -9.68 -6.67
CA GLU A 24 -13.02 -10.82 -7.51
C GLU A 24 -13.16 -12.12 -6.70
N SER A 25 -12.33 -12.33 -5.67
CA SER A 25 -12.46 -13.47 -4.75
C SER A 25 -13.77 -13.48 -3.95
N GLU A 26 -14.36 -12.29 -3.76
CA GLU A 26 -15.66 -12.09 -3.09
C GLU A 26 -16.84 -12.07 -4.11
N GLY A 27 -16.56 -12.39 -5.38
CA GLY A 27 -17.56 -12.47 -6.44
C GLY A 27 -18.02 -11.12 -7.00
N VAL A 28 -17.17 -10.08 -6.94
CA VAL A 28 -17.42 -8.77 -7.55
C VAL A 28 -16.62 -8.67 -8.84
N GLU A 29 -17.28 -8.34 -9.95
CA GLU A 29 -16.60 -8.10 -11.23
C GLU A 29 -15.96 -6.71 -11.24
N VAL A 30 -14.65 -6.64 -11.56
CA VAL A 30 -13.85 -5.44 -11.46
C VAL A 30 -13.17 -5.09 -12.77
N PHE A 31 -13.30 -3.84 -13.19
CA PHE A 31 -12.62 -3.28 -14.35
C PHE A 31 -11.60 -2.24 -13.95
N LEU A 32 -10.41 -2.31 -14.52
CA LEU A 32 -9.36 -1.32 -14.35
C LEU A 32 -9.26 -0.43 -15.58
N GLN A 33 -9.10 0.86 -15.38
CA GLN A 33 -8.84 1.84 -16.42
C GLN A 33 -7.47 2.48 -16.21
N ASN A 34 -6.78 2.78 -17.31
CA ASN A 34 -5.43 3.38 -17.35
C ASN A 34 -4.29 2.43 -16.92
N GLU A 35 -4.57 1.16 -16.59
CA GLU A 35 -3.55 0.20 -16.14
C GLU A 35 -2.44 0.01 -17.18
N ASN A 36 -2.79 -0.18 -18.46
CA ASN A 36 -1.82 -0.40 -19.54
C ASN A 36 -0.93 0.82 -19.77
N THR A 37 -1.50 2.02 -19.71
CA THR A 37 -0.75 3.26 -19.90
C THR A 37 0.24 3.49 -18.76
N ILE A 38 -0.19 3.26 -17.52
CA ILE A 38 0.64 3.43 -16.33
C ILE A 38 1.70 2.33 -16.23
N ASN A 39 1.42 1.12 -16.69
CA ASN A 39 2.42 0.05 -16.76
C ASN A 39 3.53 0.36 -17.78
N THR A 40 3.19 1.03 -18.88
CA THR A 40 4.16 1.42 -19.91
C THR A 40 4.98 2.63 -19.48
N ASP A 41 4.34 3.62 -18.86
CA ASP A 41 5.00 4.81 -18.34
C ASP A 41 4.43 5.21 -16.96
N PRO A 42 5.08 4.76 -15.87
CA PRO A 42 4.65 5.08 -14.51
C PRO A 42 4.63 6.57 -14.16
N LEU A 43 5.40 7.40 -14.86
CA LEU A 43 5.44 8.84 -14.63
C LEU A 43 4.12 9.51 -15.01
N LEU A 44 3.35 8.91 -15.92
CA LEU A 44 2.03 9.40 -16.33
C LEU A 44 0.95 9.14 -15.27
N SER A 45 1.22 8.32 -14.25
CA SER A 45 0.24 8.02 -13.19
C SER A 45 -0.34 9.27 -12.54
N ASN A 46 0.52 10.25 -12.22
CA ASN A 46 0.08 11.51 -11.62
C ASN A 46 -0.79 12.35 -12.58
N ALA A 47 -0.47 12.36 -13.86
CA ALA A 47 -1.20 13.12 -14.88
C ALA A 47 -2.58 12.51 -15.20
N LEU A 48 -2.68 11.18 -15.17
CA LEU A 48 -3.91 10.42 -15.45
C LEU A 48 -4.80 10.24 -14.22
N GLY A 49 -4.31 10.61 -13.03
CA GLY A 49 -5.00 10.42 -11.76
C GLY A 49 -5.00 8.97 -11.28
N GLY A 50 -4.01 8.17 -11.70
CA GLY A 50 -3.82 6.78 -11.28
C GLY A 50 -4.64 5.76 -12.06
N VAL A 51 -4.55 4.51 -11.62
CA VAL A 51 -5.37 3.38 -12.08
C VAL A 51 -6.73 3.46 -11.41
N LYS A 52 -7.78 3.59 -12.21
CA LYS A 52 -9.16 3.71 -11.71
C LYS A 52 -9.81 2.34 -11.67
N LEU A 53 -10.49 2.05 -10.58
CA LEU A 53 -11.17 0.79 -10.32
C LEU A 53 -12.68 1.00 -10.41
N PHE A 54 -13.32 0.24 -11.30
CA PHE A 54 -14.75 0.30 -11.58
C PHE A 54 -15.41 -1.04 -11.24
N VAL A 55 -16.64 -0.96 -10.73
CA VAL A 55 -17.52 -2.11 -10.48
C VAL A 55 -18.90 -1.82 -11.04
N HIS A 56 -19.74 -2.85 -11.13
CA HIS A 56 -21.15 -2.66 -11.44
C HIS A 56 -21.86 -1.86 -10.34
N SER A 57 -22.83 -1.03 -10.71
CA SER A 57 -23.59 -0.22 -9.75
C SER A 57 -24.32 -1.05 -8.69
N GLU A 58 -24.66 -2.29 -9.00
CA GLU A 58 -25.30 -3.23 -8.08
C GLU A 58 -24.36 -3.69 -6.96
N ASP A 59 -23.05 -3.74 -7.25
CA ASP A 59 -22.02 -4.20 -6.32
C ASP A 59 -21.32 -3.05 -5.57
N GLU A 60 -21.75 -1.79 -5.77
CA GLU A 60 -21.10 -0.62 -5.17
C GLU A 60 -20.98 -0.73 -3.65
N GLN A 61 -22.08 -1.01 -2.96
CA GLN A 61 -22.10 -1.08 -1.50
C GLN A 61 -21.27 -2.25 -0.96
N LYS A 62 -21.39 -3.41 -1.60
CA LYS A 62 -20.60 -4.60 -1.28
C LYS A 62 -19.11 -4.32 -1.43
N SER A 63 -18.73 -3.70 -2.56
CA SER A 63 -17.34 -3.37 -2.85
C SER A 63 -16.76 -2.37 -1.85
N LYS A 64 -17.51 -1.33 -1.48
CA LYS A 64 -17.09 -0.37 -0.45
C LYS A 64 -16.88 -1.04 0.90
N HIS A 65 -17.78 -1.92 1.31
CA HIS A 65 -17.65 -2.67 2.56
C HIS A 65 -16.37 -3.54 2.57
N ILE A 66 -16.08 -4.23 1.44
CA ILE A 66 -14.86 -5.02 1.31
C ILE A 66 -13.62 -4.11 1.38
N LEU A 67 -13.62 -2.98 0.68
CA LEU A 67 -12.51 -2.02 0.72
C LEU A 67 -12.24 -1.48 2.13
N ASP A 68 -13.29 -1.18 2.88
CA ASP A 68 -13.18 -0.71 4.27
C ASP A 68 -12.66 -1.80 5.22
N SER A 69 -12.87 -3.07 4.89
CA SER A 69 -12.33 -4.20 5.65
C SER A 69 -10.84 -4.45 5.43
N ILE A 70 -10.25 -3.88 4.37
CA ILE A 70 -8.84 -4.06 4.06
C ILE A 70 -8.01 -3.15 4.96
N PRO A 71 -7.08 -3.71 5.76
CA PRO A 71 -6.23 -2.90 6.63
C PRO A 71 -5.33 -2.00 5.79
N LYS A 72 -5.48 -0.69 5.97
CA LYS A 72 -4.67 0.35 5.27
C LYS A 72 -3.27 0.53 5.88
N TYR A 73 -3.02 -0.12 7.02
CA TYR A 73 -1.82 0.04 7.81
C TYR A 73 -1.16 -1.31 8.08
N SER A 74 0.06 -1.26 8.59
CA SER A 74 0.85 -2.46 8.87
C SER A 74 0.10 -3.44 9.79
N VAL A 75 0.13 -4.71 9.41
CA VAL A 75 -0.38 -5.84 10.20
C VAL A 75 0.80 -6.67 10.70
N ASN A 76 0.59 -7.42 11.78
CA ASN A 76 1.56 -8.41 12.24
C ASN A 76 1.53 -9.67 11.37
N ASP A 77 2.45 -10.62 11.63
CA ASP A 77 2.53 -11.90 10.90
C ASP A 77 1.26 -12.76 11.03
N LYS A 78 0.37 -12.43 11.96
CA LYS A 78 -0.93 -13.09 12.17
C LYS A 78 -2.07 -12.39 11.43
N GLY A 79 -1.81 -11.28 10.74
CA GLY A 79 -2.82 -10.49 10.03
C GLY A 79 -3.63 -9.54 10.93
N GLU A 80 -3.23 -9.36 12.20
CA GLU A 80 -3.88 -8.43 13.13
C GLU A 80 -3.28 -7.03 12.97
N SER A 81 -4.11 -5.99 13.06
CA SER A 81 -3.64 -4.60 13.01
C SER A 81 -2.73 -4.28 14.18
N LEU A 82 -1.55 -3.74 13.87
CA LEU A 82 -0.61 -3.28 14.89
C LEU A 82 -1.15 -2.03 15.59
N SER A 83 -1.14 -2.04 16.92
CA SER A 83 -1.49 -0.88 17.72
C SER A 83 -0.24 -0.23 18.32
N CYS A 84 -0.23 1.09 18.33
CA CYS A 84 0.87 1.85 18.93
C CYS A 84 0.88 1.68 20.44
N PRO A 85 2.01 1.29 21.06
CA PRO A 85 2.10 1.11 22.52
C PRO A 85 1.97 2.43 23.29
N ASN A 86 2.17 3.58 22.63
CA ASN A 86 2.11 4.88 23.27
C ASN A 86 0.71 5.51 23.26
N CYS A 87 -0.03 5.41 22.16
CA CYS A 87 -1.34 6.06 22.01
C CYS A 87 -2.49 5.12 21.65
N GLY A 88 -2.24 3.82 21.48
CA GLY A 88 -3.24 2.80 21.13
C GLY A 88 -3.79 2.91 19.69
N SER A 89 -3.29 3.84 18.88
CA SER A 89 -3.74 4.03 17.51
C SER A 89 -3.28 2.89 16.61
N GLN A 90 -4.14 2.46 15.70
CA GLN A 90 -3.84 1.44 14.68
C GLN A 90 -3.15 2.04 13.43
N TYR A 91 -2.94 3.36 13.39
CA TYR A 91 -2.29 4.05 12.28
C TYR A 91 -0.77 3.91 12.34
N VAL A 92 -0.29 2.70 12.07
CA VAL A 92 1.13 2.32 12.16
C VAL A 92 1.66 1.93 10.80
N ASN A 93 2.75 2.55 10.37
CA ASN A 93 3.46 2.23 9.13
C ASN A 93 4.85 1.67 9.42
N MET A 94 5.29 0.72 8.59
CA MET A 94 6.66 0.25 8.61
C MET A 94 7.55 1.29 7.91
N VAL A 95 8.61 1.71 8.58
CA VAL A 95 9.61 2.63 8.05
C VAL A 95 11.00 2.04 8.17
N THR A 96 11.82 2.24 7.15
CA THR A 96 13.23 1.88 7.20
C THR A 96 14.01 3.13 7.58
N THR A 97 14.65 3.12 8.74
CA THR A 97 15.36 4.29 9.25
C THR A 97 16.86 4.02 9.28
N ILE A 98 17.62 4.86 8.57
CA ILE A 98 19.08 4.90 8.63
C ILE A 98 19.46 6.01 9.64
N ARG A 99 19.38 5.72 10.93
CA ARG A 99 19.70 6.71 12.00
C ARG A 99 21.05 6.46 12.68
N ASP A 100 21.55 5.25 12.58
CA ASP A 100 22.80 4.86 13.22
C ASP A 100 24.00 5.11 12.28
N ILE A 101 25.07 5.69 12.79
CA ILE A 101 26.32 5.91 12.05
C ILE A 101 26.85 4.60 11.44
N LYS A 102 26.62 3.47 12.11
CA LYS A 102 26.99 2.13 11.60
C LYS A 102 26.19 1.76 10.36
N SER A 103 24.89 2.08 10.32
CA SER A 103 24.02 1.85 9.16
C SER A 103 24.38 2.77 7.99
N PHE A 104 24.81 4.01 8.30
CA PHE A 104 25.26 4.97 7.29
C PHE A 104 26.60 4.53 6.67
N LEU A 105 27.59 4.09 7.49
CA LEU A 105 28.85 3.56 7.01
C LEU A 105 28.66 2.26 6.20
N ALA A 106 27.77 1.38 6.64
CA ALA A 106 27.40 0.17 5.90
C ALA A 106 26.75 0.50 4.55
N PHE A 107 25.93 1.55 4.48
CA PHE A 107 25.34 2.03 3.22
C PHE A 107 26.40 2.56 2.26
N ILE A 108 27.36 3.35 2.74
CA ILE A 108 28.49 3.85 1.92
C ILE A 108 29.36 2.68 1.44
N TYR A 109 29.65 1.73 2.30
CA TYR A 109 30.42 0.53 1.92
C TYR A 109 29.68 -0.30 0.85
N ALA A 110 28.35 -0.49 1.03
CA ALA A 110 27.51 -1.19 0.06
C ALA A 110 27.48 -0.49 -1.31
N LEU A 111 27.50 0.85 -1.32
CA LEU A 111 27.55 1.65 -2.55
C LEU A 111 28.86 1.41 -3.34
N PHE A 112 30.00 1.28 -2.63
CA PHE A 112 31.31 1.00 -3.25
C PHE A 112 31.44 -0.45 -3.72
N THR A 113 30.80 -1.40 -3.03
CA THR A 113 30.88 -2.82 -3.37
C THR A 113 29.73 -3.30 -4.27
N LEU A 114 28.80 -2.41 -4.67
CA LEU A 114 27.57 -2.73 -5.43
C LEU A 114 26.75 -3.88 -4.80
N SER A 115 26.88 -4.06 -3.49
CA SER A 115 26.13 -5.06 -2.72
C SER A 115 24.97 -4.42 -1.95
N MET A 116 23.90 -5.21 -1.70
CA MET A 116 22.76 -4.72 -0.94
C MET A 116 23.15 -4.38 0.51
N PRO A 117 22.63 -3.29 1.10
CA PRO A 117 22.89 -2.95 2.50
C PRO A 117 22.26 -4.00 3.43
N ILE A 118 23.12 -4.72 4.15
CA ILE A 118 22.73 -5.85 5.02
C ILE A 118 22.11 -5.39 6.35
N PHE A 119 22.25 -4.09 6.71
CA PHE A 119 21.83 -3.53 8.00
C PHE A 119 20.72 -2.49 7.89
N ALA A 120 19.65 -2.78 7.17
CA ALA A 120 18.45 -1.97 7.22
C ALA A 120 17.55 -2.47 8.36
N LYS A 121 17.47 -1.75 9.48
CA LYS A 121 16.53 -2.05 10.55
C LYS A 121 15.15 -1.52 10.17
N GLN A 122 14.19 -2.40 10.12
CA GLN A 122 12.79 -2.06 9.96
C GLN A 122 12.23 -1.66 11.34
N ARG A 123 11.47 -0.58 11.39
CA ARG A 123 10.77 -0.10 12.58
C ARG A 123 9.36 0.29 12.22
N TYR A 124 8.48 0.24 13.21
CA TYR A 124 7.12 0.73 13.07
C TYR A 124 7.03 2.16 13.57
N LYS A 125 6.33 3.02 12.83
CA LYS A 125 6.10 4.41 13.19
C LYS A 125 4.61 4.70 13.22
N CYS A 126 4.14 5.22 14.35
CA CYS A 126 2.78 5.68 14.49
C CYS A 126 2.57 7.01 13.76
N GLN A 127 1.54 7.10 12.93
CA GLN A 127 1.19 8.33 12.22
C GLN A 127 0.61 9.39 13.17
N ASN A 128 -0.05 8.97 14.24
CA ASN A 128 -0.73 9.85 15.17
C ASN A 128 0.24 10.53 16.15
N CYS A 129 1.05 9.75 16.89
CA CYS A 129 1.97 10.29 17.89
C CYS A 129 3.44 10.30 17.45
N LYS A 130 3.75 9.83 16.24
CA LYS A 130 5.09 9.71 15.64
C LYS A 130 6.07 8.84 16.44
N PHE A 131 5.57 8.09 17.42
CA PHE A 131 6.38 7.18 18.21
C PHE A 131 6.87 6.02 17.32
N GLU A 132 8.17 5.70 17.43
CA GLU A 132 8.83 4.62 16.70
C GLU A 132 9.09 3.45 17.64
N PHE A 133 8.73 2.23 17.24
CA PHE A 133 8.92 1.00 18.02
C PHE A 133 9.31 -0.18 17.11
N ASN A 134 9.79 -1.25 17.72
CA ASN A 134 10.15 -2.52 17.02
C ASN A 134 9.03 -3.54 17.19
#